data_ddac299719a5764d716f0cff0a40fde3
#
_entry.id   ddac299719a5764d716f0cff0a40fde3
#
_cell.length_a   1.000
_cell.length_b   1.000
_cell.length_c   1.000
_cell.angle_alpha   90.00
_cell.angle_beta   90.00
_cell.angle_gamma   90.00
#
_symmetry.space_group_name_H-M   'P 1'
#
loop_
_entity.id
_entity.type
_entity.pdbx_description
1 polymer ?
#
loop_
_entity_poly.entity_id
_entity_poly.type
_entity_poly.pdbx_seq_one_letter_code
_entity_poly.pdbx_strand_id
1 'polypeptide(L)'
;LKPLKNLRPSGPSTLKPHRGVSHFQSSFPFNYLFDMYTLRRYNVVMIKNFADKETEKIYNQQFSKKLPQSIQRIALRKLMMLDNAERLEDLRVPPANHLELLHGNRAGQYSIRINQQYRICFIFENGVSRNVEIVDYHS
;
A
#
# COMPACT_ATOMS: atom_id res chain seq x y z
N LEU A 1 18.42 -16.72 -11.92
CA LEU A 1 18.38 -15.76 -11.54
C LEU A 1 18.39 -15.78 -11.49
N LYS A 2 18.06 -16.05 -11.74
CA LYS A 2 18.11 -15.42 -11.57
C LYS A 2 18.07 -15.09 -11.38
N PRO A 3 17.58 -15.63 -11.70
CA PRO A 3 17.64 -14.79 -11.47
C PRO A 3 17.69 -14.67 -11.24
N LEU A 4 17.86 -15.35 -11.66
CA LEU A 4 17.80 -14.54 -11.36
C LEU A 4 17.68 -14.67 -11.32
N LYS A 5 17.08 -15.05 -11.56
CA LYS A 5 16.98 -14.63 -11.45
C LYS A 5 16.87 -14.37 -11.19
N ASN A 6 17.17 -15.08 -11.41
CA ASN A 6 17.11 -14.27 -10.96
C ASN A 6 17.23 -14.01 -10.51
N LEU A 7 17.30 -14.53 -10.38
CA LEU A 7 17.40 -13.66 -9.87
C LEU A 7 17.49 -13.66 -9.44
N ARG A 8 17.42 -14.18 -9.41
CA ARG A 8 17.40 -13.60 -8.91
C ARG A 8 17.71 -13.64 -8.28
N PRO A 9 17.74 -14.15 -8.08
CA PRO A 9 17.97 -13.64 -7.45
C PRO A 9 18.18 -13.87 -6.85
N SER A 10 18.27 -14.58 -6.93
CA SER A 10 18.21 -14.14 -6.21
C SER A 10 18.31 -14.29 -5.67
N GLY A 11 18.62 -15.19 -5.65
CA GLY A 11 18.50 -14.65 -5.10
C GLY A 11 18.52 -15.11 -4.61
N PRO A 12 18.07 -15.35 -4.52
CA PRO A 12 17.78 -15.34 -3.94
C PRO A 12 17.53 -15.70 -3.58
N SER A 13 17.46 -16.38 -3.82
CA SER A 13 16.92 -16.16 -3.43
C SER A 13 16.66 -16.58 -3.09
N THR A 14 16.59 -17.20 -3.17
CA THR A 14 16.08 -17.07 -2.79
C THR A 14 15.79 -17.31 -2.17
N LEU A 15 15.68 -17.81 -2.10
CA LEU A 15 15.20 -17.58 -1.48
C LEU A 15 14.63 -17.91 -0.99
N LYS A 16 14.21 -18.36 -0.80
CA LYS A 16 13.43 -18.43 -0.34
C LYS A 16 13.07 -18.30 0.56
N PRO A 17 12.71 -18.29 0.87
CA PRO A 17 12.12 -17.94 1.66
C PRO A 17 11.86 -17.93 2.81
N HIS A 18 11.67 -17.84 3.46
CA HIS A 18 11.32 -17.73 4.50
C HIS A 18 10.41 -18.06 5.10
N ARG A 19 10.26 -18.15 5.34
CA ARG A 19 9.51 -18.91 5.73
C ARG A 19 8.49 -18.74 6.74
N GLY A 20 8.57 -18.13 7.82
CA GLY A 20 7.53 -17.83 8.75
C GLY A 20 6.45 -16.95 8.16
N VAL A 21 6.69 -16.46 6.99
CA VAL A 21 5.73 -15.58 6.34
C VAL A 21 4.72 -16.30 5.50
N SER A 22 4.88 -17.59 5.36
CA SER A 22 4.09 -18.32 4.38
C SER A 22 2.58 -18.23 4.60
N HIS A 23 2.13 -18.19 5.84
CA HIS A 23 0.70 -18.19 6.07
C HIS A 23 0.02 -16.87 5.79
N PHE A 24 0.77 -15.82 5.56
CA PHE A 24 0.16 -14.55 5.13
C PHE A 24 -0.25 -14.59 3.69
N GLN A 25 0.25 -15.53 2.97
CA GLN A 25 0.06 -15.53 1.52
C GLN A 25 -1.31 -15.96 1.08
N SER A 26 -2.10 -16.47 1.98
CA SER A 26 -3.46 -16.82 1.63
C SER A 26 -4.24 -15.62 1.10
N SER A 27 -3.85 -14.41 1.50
CA SER A 27 -4.57 -13.20 1.12
C SER A 27 -3.88 -12.40 0.03
N PHE A 28 -2.54 -12.48 -0.08
CA PHE A 28 -1.79 -11.57 -0.94
C PHE A 28 -0.66 -12.31 -1.63
N PRO A 29 -0.20 -11.77 -2.77
CA PRO A 29 0.94 -12.36 -3.45
C PRO A 29 2.16 -12.34 -2.55
N PHE A 30 2.87 -13.45 -2.51
CA PHE A 30 4.03 -13.60 -1.66
C PHE A 30 5.11 -12.55 -1.98
N ASN A 31 5.38 -12.36 -3.27
CA ASN A 31 6.41 -11.43 -3.70
C ASN A 31 6.19 -10.04 -3.17
N TYR A 32 4.95 -9.62 -3.22
CA TYR A 32 4.60 -8.27 -2.83
C TYR A 32 4.88 -8.05 -1.34
N LEU A 33 4.44 -9.00 -0.51
CA LEU A 33 4.67 -8.90 0.93
C LEU A 33 6.16 -8.98 1.27
N PHE A 34 6.88 -9.82 0.55
CA PHE A 34 8.30 -9.95 0.78
C PHE A 34 9.04 -8.65 0.48
N ASP A 35 8.66 -8.00 -0.62
CA ASP A 35 9.28 -6.73 -1.00
C ASP A 35 9.04 -5.66 0.05
N MET A 36 7.82 -5.62 0.58
CA MET A 36 7.52 -4.66 1.64
C MET A 36 8.35 -4.92 2.88
N TYR A 37 8.48 -6.19 3.25
CA TYR A 37 9.28 -6.56 4.40
C TYR A 37 10.73 -6.14 4.21
N THR A 38 11.27 -6.35 3.02
CA THR A 38 12.63 -5.99 2.70
C THR A 38 12.86 -4.49 2.84
N LEU A 39 11.93 -3.69 2.34
CA LEU A 39 12.02 -2.24 2.45
C LEU A 39 12.06 -1.82 3.91
N ARG A 40 11.21 -2.41 4.73
CA ARG A 40 11.17 -2.06 6.15
C ARG A 40 12.47 -2.41 6.85
N ARG A 41 13.11 -3.48 6.44
CA ARG A 41 14.38 -3.87 7.04
C ARG A 41 15.45 -2.81 6.84
N TYR A 42 15.35 -2.04 5.78
CA TYR A 42 16.31 -0.99 5.49
C TYR A 42 15.79 0.37 5.94
N ASN A 43 14.77 0.37 6.77
CA ASN A 43 14.20 1.61 7.31
C ASN A 43 13.67 2.54 6.22
N VAL A 44 13.19 1.98 5.14
CA VAL A 44 12.58 2.75 4.08
C VAL A 44 11.08 2.77 4.36
N VAL A 45 10.63 3.78 5.07
CA VAL A 45 9.22 3.92 5.44
C VAL A 45 8.65 5.08 4.66
N MET A 46 7.73 4.79 3.75
CA MET A 46 7.12 5.81 2.89
C MET A 46 5.81 6.34 3.45
N ILE A 47 5.11 5.54 4.24
CA ILE A 47 3.94 6.04 4.96
C ILE A 47 4.39 6.43 6.35
N LYS A 48 4.25 7.72 6.66
CA LYS A 48 4.73 8.26 7.93
C LYS A 48 3.70 8.08 9.03
N ASN A 49 2.44 8.33 8.73
CA ASN A 49 1.39 8.19 9.73
C ASN A 49 0.04 8.04 9.06
N PHE A 50 -0.92 7.63 9.86
CA PHE A 50 -2.31 7.44 9.42
C PHE A 50 -3.21 8.43 10.14
N ALA A 51 -4.24 8.88 9.45
CA ALA A 51 -5.21 9.81 10.05
C ALA A 51 -6.20 9.09 10.95
N ASP A 52 -6.41 7.78 10.74
CA ASP A 52 -7.32 7.06 11.60
C ASP A 52 -6.82 5.64 11.86
N LYS A 53 -7.39 5.04 12.90
CA LYS A 53 -6.93 3.73 13.35
C LYS A 53 -7.42 2.60 12.45
N GLU A 54 -8.53 2.80 11.75
CA GLU A 54 -9.05 1.74 10.90
C GLU A 54 -8.16 1.55 9.67
N THR A 55 -7.66 2.65 9.10
CA THR A 55 -6.72 2.57 8.01
C THR A 55 -5.42 1.90 8.46
N GLU A 56 -4.96 2.26 9.66
CA GLU A 56 -3.76 1.65 10.21
C GLU A 56 -3.92 0.15 10.42
N LYS A 57 -5.10 -0.27 10.88
CA LYS A 57 -5.39 -1.70 11.04
C LYS A 57 -5.24 -2.44 9.72
N ILE A 58 -5.82 -1.87 8.66
CA ILE A 58 -5.73 -2.52 7.34
C ILE A 58 -4.26 -2.64 6.93
N TYR A 59 -3.49 -1.57 7.12
CA TYR A 59 -2.08 -1.58 6.78
C TYR A 59 -1.32 -2.67 7.54
N ASN A 60 -1.71 -2.90 8.78
CA ASN A 60 -1.09 -3.92 9.63
C ASN A 60 -1.72 -5.29 9.46
N GLN A 61 -2.55 -5.45 8.43
CA GLN A 61 -3.19 -6.73 8.07
C GLN A 61 -4.13 -7.22 9.16
N GLN A 62 -4.75 -6.28 9.86
CA GLN A 62 -5.77 -6.58 10.85
C GLN A 62 -7.13 -6.28 10.26
N PHE A 63 -8.11 -7.09 10.63
CA PHE A 63 -9.46 -6.90 10.14
C PHE A 63 -10.10 -5.67 10.80
N SER A 64 -10.75 -4.84 10.00
CA SER A 64 -11.50 -3.70 10.51
C SER A 64 -12.98 -4.03 10.51
N LYS A 65 -13.64 -3.81 11.64
CA LYS A 65 -15.08 -4.01 11.73
C LYS A 65 -15.86 -2.83 11.15
N LYS A 66 -15.19 -1.71 10.96
CA LYS A 66 -15.86 -0.49 10.51
C LYS A 66 -15.84 -0.31 9.00
N LEU A 67 -14.95 -1.01 8.32
CA LEU A 67 -14.86 -0.92 6.87
C LEU A 67 -15.44 -2.19 6.24
N PRO A 68 -16.05 -2.07 5.05
CA PRO A 68 -16.59 -3.26 4.39
C PRO A 68 -15.51 -4.29 4.15
N GLN A 69 -15.83 -5.54 4.42
CA GLN A 69 -14.87 -6.61 4.22
C GLN A 69 -14.42 -6.68 2.76
N SER A 70 -15.33 -6.37 1.85
CA SER A 70 -15.05 -6.49 0.42
C SER A 70 -13.95 -5.56 -0.08
N ILE A 71 -13.65 -4.49 0.65
CA ILE A 71 -12.62 -3.55 0.18
C ILE A 71 -11.29 -3.72 0.89
N GLN A 72 -11.22 -4.52 1.96
CA GLN A 72 -10.04 -4.50 2.82
C GLN A 72 -8.80 -5.05 2.14
N ARG A 73 -8.95 -6.10 1.35
CA ARG A 73 -7.80 -6.65 0.63
C ARG A 73 -7.29 -5.66 -0.42
N ILE A 74 -8.21 -5.05 -1.15
CA ILE A 74 -7.84 -4.07 -2.18
C ILE A 74 -7.20 -2.87 -1.52
N ALA A 75 -7.76 -2.42 -0.39
CA ALA A 75 -7.21 -1.29 0.34
C ALA A 75 -5.78 -1.56 0.79
N LEU A 76 -5.52 -2.76 1.32
CA LEU A 76 -4.16 -3.09 1.74
C LEU A 76 -3.20 -3.05 0.55
N ARG A 77 -3.61 -3.60 -0.58
CA ARG A 77 -2.76 -3.58 -1.76
C ARG A 77 -2.43 -2.15 -2.18
N LYS A 78 -3.44 -1.26 -2.14
CA LYS A 78 -3.21 0.14 -2.49
C LYS A 78 -2.35 0.86 -1.47
N LEU A 79 -2.51 0.54 -0.19
CA LEU A 79 -1.64 1.12 0.85
C LEU A 79 -0.19 0.70 0.63
N MET A 80 0.02 -0.53 0.18
CA MET A 80 1.38 -0.98 -0.12
C MET A 80 1.95 -0.29 -1.35
N MET A 81 1.12 0.00 -2.34
CA MET A 81 1.57 0.80 -3.47
C MET A 81 2.02 2.17 -2.99
N LEU A 82 1.26 2.77 -2.08
CA LEU A 82 1.58 4.06 -1.52
C LEU A 82 2.90 4.01 -0.76
N ASP A 83 3.08 2.94 0.01
CA ASP A 83 4.30 2.77 0.80
C ASP A 83 5.54 2.60 -0.09
N ASN A 84 5.35 2.09 -1.30
CA ASN A 84 6.44 1.87 -2.24
C ASN A 84 6.70 3.03 -3.20
N ALA A 85 5.80 3.99 -3.27
CA ALA A 85 5.90 5.06 -4.24
C ALA A 85 7.03 6.01 -3.86
N GLU A 86 7.96 6.22 -4.78
CA GLU A 86 9.04 7.17 -4.60
C GLU A 86 8.65 8.54 -5.14
N ARG A 87 7.80 8.54 -6.14
CA ARG A 87 7.30 9.77 -6.74
C ARG A 87 5.80 9.66 -6.92
N LEU A 88 5.17 10.80 -6.96
CA LEU A 88 3.72 10.83 -7.12
C LEU A 88 3.28 10.12 -8.40
N GLU A 89 4.06 10.27 -9.46
CA GLU A 89 3.74 9.63 -10.75
C GLU A 89 3.64 8.12 -10.66
N ASP A 90 4.34 7.51 -9.71
CA ASP A 90 4.27 6.07 -9.54
C ASP A 90 2.85 5.61 -9.22
N LEU A 91 2.05 6.50 -8.65
CA LEU A 91 0.68 6.18 -8.27
C LEU A 91 -0.32 6.34 -9.42
N ARG A 92 0.14 6.77 -10.59
CA ARG A 92 -0.71 6.81 -11.76
C ARG A 92 -0.87 5.46 -12.40
N VAL A 93 -0.10 4.48 -11.96
CA VAL A 93 -0.15 3.12 -12.48
C VAL A 93 -0.58 2.18 -11.37
N PRO A 94 -1.61 1.38 -11.56
CA PRO A 94 -2.45 1.27 -12.76
C PRO A 94 -3.37 2.48 -12.92
N PRO A 95 -3.83 2.76 -14.14
CA PRO A 95 -4.74 3.89 -14.36
C PRO A 95 -6.00 3.84 -13.51
N ALA A 96 -6.41 2.64 -13.11
CA ALA A 96 -7.59 2.47 -12.27
C ALA A 96 -7.42 3.11 -10.89
N ASN A 97 -6.21 3.50 -10.51
CA ASN A 97 -5.99 4.23 -9.27
C ASN A 97 -6.66 5.61 -9.31
N HIS A 98 -6.84 6.17 -10.49
CA HIS A 98 -7.43 7.50 -10.64
C HIS A 98 -6.82 8.49 -9.66
N LEU A 99 -5.51 8.65 -9.75
CA LEU A 99 -4.81 9.61 -8.89
C LEU A 99 -5.36 11.00 -9.10
N GLU A 100 -5.74 11.67 -8.04
CA GLU A 100 -6.34 13.00 -8.09
C GLU A 100 -5.77 13.92 -7.03
N LEU A 101 -5.61 15.19 -7.40
CA LEU A 101 -5.34 16.24 -6.44
C LEU A 101 -6.67 16.73 -5.90
N LEU A 102 -6.80 16.82 -4.59
CA LEU A 102 -8.05 17.17 -3.96
C LEU A 102 -8.14 18.68 -3.69
N HIS A 103 -9.36 19.15 -3.50
CA HIS A 103 -9.64 20.56 -3.32
C HIS A 103 -10.54 20.76 -2.11
N GLY A 104 -10.88 22.03 -1.81
CA GLY A 104 -11.78 22.33 -0.71
C GLY A 104 -11.18 21.98 0.63
N ASN A 105 -11.94 21.26 1.42
CA ASN A 105 -11.50 20.87 2.77
C ASN A 105 -10.27 19.97 2.75
N ARG A 106 -10.00 19.35 1.63
CA ARG A 106 -8.86 18.45 1.51
C ARG A 106 -7.77 18.99 0.60
N ALA A 107 -7.74 20.31 0.42
CA ALA A 107 -6.71 20.94 -0.40
C ALA A 107 -5.34 20.54 0.09
N GLY A 108 -4.44 20.21 -0.85
CA GLY A 108 -3.10 19.76 -0.50
C GLY A 108 -2.98 18.25 -0.37
N GLN A 109 -4.09 17.54 -0.47
CA GLN A 109 -4.08 16.08 -0.43
C GLN A 109 -4.28 15.51 -1.82
N TYR A 110 -3.89 14.26 -1.96
CA TYR A 110 -4.14 13.46 -3.17
C TYR A 110 -5.00 12.27 -2.76
N SER A 111 -5.59 11.61 -3.74
CA SER A 111 -6.29 10.37 -3.46
C SER A 111 -6.07 9.36 -4.58
N ILE A 112 -6.11 8.08 -4.20
CA ILE A 112 -6.19 6.99 -5.16
C ILE A 112 -7.43 6.17 -4.85
N ARG A 113 -8.00 5.56 -5.88
CA ARG A 113 -9.29 4.87 -5.77
C ARG A 113 -9.11 3.45 -5.27
N ILE A 114 -9.96 3.05 -4.32
CA ILE A 114 -10.11 1.65 -3.93
C ILE A 114 -11.21 1.03 -4.78
N ASN A 115 -12.38 1.67 -4.78
CA ASN A 115 -13.50 1.29 -5.64
C ASN A 115 -14.32 2.55 -5.93
N GLN A 116 -15.54 2.42 -6.37
CA GLN A 116 -16.34 3.60 -6.71
C GLN A 116 -16.72 4.43 -5.49
N GLN A 117 -16.70 3.84 -4.31
CA GLN A 117 -17.13 4.50 -3.09
C GLN A 117 -15.98 4.93 -2.21
N TYR A 118 -14.92 4.16 -2.16
CA TYR A 118 -13.82 4.39 -1.21
C TYR A 118 -12.56 4.81 -1.91
N ARG A 119 -11.85 5.74 -1.28
CA ARG A 119 -10.56 6.22 -1.77
C ARG A 119 -9.59 6.31 -0.61
N ILE A 120 -8.30 6.30 -0.91
CA ILE A 120 -7.26 6.56 0.08
C ILE A 120 -6.79 7.97 -0.15
N CYS A 121 -6.88 8.80 0.88
CA CYS A 121 -6.45 10.20 0.83
C CYS A 121 -5.14 10.34 1.61
N PHE A 122 -4.26 11.20 1.14
CA PHE A 122 -2.94 11.35 1.75
C PHE A 122 -2.28 12.64 1.30
N ILE A 123 -1.30 13.10 2.09
CA ILE A 123 -0.40 14.17 1.72
C ILE A 123 0.88 13.52 1.23
N PHE A 124 1.41 13.95 0.11
CA PHE A 124 2.60 13.36 -0.46
C PHE A 124 3.67 14.41 -0.67
N GLU A 125 4.83 14.22 -0.01
CA GLU A 125 5.96 15.14 -0.13
C GLU A 125 7.26 14.35 -0.07
N ASN A 126 8.11 14.57 -1.06
CA ASN A 126 9.47 13.98 -1.07
C ASN A 126 9.46 12.48 -0.85
N GLY A 127 8.54 11.80 -1.51
CA GLY A 127 8.45 10.34 -1.41
C GLY A 127 7.83 9.83 -0.13
N VAL A 128 7.26 10.70 0.68
CA VAL A 128 6.66 10.33 1.96
C VAL A 128 5.18 10.67 1.96
N SER A 129 4.37 9.71 2.40
CA SER A 129 2.93 9.90 2.53
C SER A 129 2.56 10.11 3.99
N ARG A 130 1.71 11.09 4.24
CA ARG A 130 1.26 11.44 5.59
C ARG A 130 -0.23 11.50 5.67
N ASN A 131 -0.75 11.33 6.90
CA ASN A 131 -2.18 11.43 7.19
C ASN A 131 -2.99 10.54 6.27
N VAL A 132 -2.53 9.32 6.08
CA VAL A 132 -3.14 8.38 5.16
C VAL A 132 -4.47 7.91 5.74
N GLU A 133 -5.52 7.96 4.94
CA GLU A 133 -6.85 7.71 5.42
C GLU A 133 -7.73 7.09 4.34
N ILE A 134 -8.46 6.03 4.70
CA ILE A 134 -9.49 5.47 3.82
C ILE A 134 -10.77 6.27 4.04
N VAL A 135 -11.30 6.81 2.98
CA VAL A 135 -12.44 7.73 3.04
C VAL A 135 -13.58 7.20 2.20
N ASP A 136 -14.79 7.32 2.74
CA ASP A 136 -16.01 7.00 2.02
C ASP A 136 -16.41 8.22 1.20
N TYR A 137 -16.34 8.08 -0.10
CA TYR A 137 -16.69 9.16 -1.03
C TYR A 137 -18.13 9.04 -1.52
N HIS A 138 -18.89 8.19 -0.88
CA HIS A 138 -20.30 8.05 -1.23
C HIS A 138 -21.03 9.33 -0.84
N SER A 139 -21.67 9.97 -1.78
CA SER A 139 -22.39 11.21 -1.53
C SER A 139 -23.88 11.07 -1.76
#